data_faf6e52a9f9fc1752f81f733daf5ee3f
#
_entry.id   faf6e52a9f9fc1752f81f733daf5ee3f
#
_cell.length_a   1.000
_cell.length_b   1.000
_cell.length_c   1.000
_cell.angle_alpha   90.00
_cell.angle_beta   90.00
_cell.angle_gamma   90.00
#
_symmetry.space_group_name_H-M   'P 1'
#
loop_
_entity.id
_entity.type
_entity.pdbx_description
1 polymer ?
#
loop_
_entity_poly.entity_id
_entity_poly.type
_entity_poly.pdbx_seq_one_letter_code
_entity_poly.pdbx_strand_id
1 'polypeptide(L)'
;MSRISKGLMISGGTGFVGSAIVRALAEKHPDADHVLPSGIAYLQVDITSHESLKKAFETVNPDVVVHTAGIIPGLAERFRRRLEAEVWKVNVEGTRNMLDECKRANVEAFVYTSSCCVVTDDTLNSYLNIDEGWPSSPKSTIYGESKAAAEALVLKASSSSMATCALRPSVLCGPGDCQLVPAIHACIANRETSFLIGDGFNMWDITHVDNVADAHVLAIENLLSSRTAAGEAFFIQNNEPITFRDFCLAVWAQFGHFPPFEVRIPETMAYMVGLACETVTWVMGTTATLSRGSVRDACAVRYASGDKARKILGYQARIGIEEAIRLSCESYSRSQDYASRLVNSRNQIINVTGKTDGPL
;
A
#
# COMPACT_ATOMS: atom_id res chain seq x y z
N MET A 1 23.81 -19.27 -0.73
CA MET A 1 22.36 -19.01 -0.59
C MET A 1 21.91 -19.62 0.73
N SER A 2 21.59 -18.80 1.73
CA SER A 2 21.00 -19.28 2.98
C SER A 2 19.60 -19.81 2.64
N ARG A 3 19.35 -21.08 2.91
CA ARG A 3 17.98 -21.62 2.84
C ARG A 3 17.14 -20.88 3.88
N ILE A 4 16.05 -20.25 3.47
CA ILE A 4 14.96 -19.88 4.39
C ILE A 4 14.34 -21.23 4.82
N SER A 5 14.98 -21.88 5.77
CA SER A 5 14.49 -23.17 6.34
C SER A 5 13.75 -22.97 7.64
N LYS A 6 13.50 -21.70 8.00
CA LYS A 6 12.96 -21.26 9.29
C LYS A 6 11.52 -20.79 9.11
N GLY A 7 10.75 -20.84 10.20
CA GLY A 7 9.38 -20.37 10.21
C GLY A 7 9.26 -18.89 9.83
N LEU A 8 8.38 -18.54 8.92
CA LEU A 8 8.13 -17.17 8.47
C LEU A 8 6.68 -16.78 8.73
N MET A 9 6.48 -15.63 9.35
CA MET A 9 5.15 -15.06 9.60
C MET A 9 4.98 -13.78 8.80
N ILE A 10 3.85 -13.65 8.08
CA ILE A 10 3.48 -12.43 7.36
C ILE A 10 2.18 -11.90 7.95
N SER A 11 2.25 -10.81 8.69
CA SER A 11 1.04 -10.13 9.14
C SER A 11 0.41 -9.35 7.98
N GLY A 12 -0.91 -9.40 7.84
CA GLY A 12 -1.58 -8.83 6.68
C GLY A 12 -1.37 -9.64 5.39
N GLY A 13 -1.03 -10.94 5.49
CA GLY A 13 -0.71 -11.82 4.36
C GLY A 13 -1.84 -12.00 3.33
N THR A 14 -3.09 -11.70 3.67
CA THR A 14 -4.23 -11.69 2.74
C THR A 14 -4.48 -10.33 2.09
N GLY A 15 -3.76 -9.29 2.50
CA GLY A 15 -3.86 -7.95 1.94
C GLY A 15 -3.11 -7.80 0.61
N PHE A 16 -3.20 -6.61 0.00
CA PHE A 16 -2.62 -6.30 -1.31
C PHE A 16 -1.11 -6.60 -1.37
N VAL A 17 -0.32 -6.00 -0.48
CA VAL A 17 1.13 -6.22 -0.43
C VAL A 17 1.48 -7.60 0.13
N GLY A 18 0.81 -8.01 1.22
CA GLY A 18 1.12 -9.28 1.88
C GLY A 18 0.91 -10.50 0.98
N SER A 19 -0.18 -10.52 0.19
CA SER A 19 -0.43 -11.61 -0.76
C SER A 19 0.59 -11.67 -1.89
N ALA A 20 1.11 -10.52 -2.34
CA ALA A 20 2.18 -10.48 -3.33
C ALA A 20 3.50 -11.03 -2.75
N ILE A 21 3.82 -10.71 -1.49
CA ILE A 21 5.00 -11.25 -0.80
C ILE A 21 4.88 -12.78 -0.66
N VAL A 22 3.70 -13.29 -0.28
CA VAL A 22 3.45 -14.73 -0.19
C VAL A 22 3.73 -15.42 -1.53
N ARG A 23 3.23 -14.85 -2.66
CA ARG A 23 3.51 -15.39 -4.00
C ARG A 23 4.99 -15.35 -4.35
N ALA A 24 5.65 -14.21 -4.14
CA ALA A 24 7.08 -14.05 -4.46
C ALA A 24 7.97 -15.03 -3.69
N LEU A 25 7.65 -15.29 -2.42
CA LEU A 25 8.35 -16.30 -1.61
C LEU A 25 8.13 -17.72 -2.14
N ALA A 26 6.88 -18.04 -2.55
CA ALA A 26 6.55 -19.33 -3.13
C ALA A 26 7.29 -19.58 -4.44
N GLU A 27 7.36 -18.59 -5.33
CA GLU A 27 8.04 -18.67 -6.62
C GLU A 27 9.55 -18.80 -6.48
N LYS A 28 10.16 -18.08 -5.53
CA LYS A 28 11.61 -18.06 -5.33
C LYS A 28 12.12 -19.29 -4.59
N HIS A 29 11.29 -19.97 -3.84
CA HIS A 29 11.64 -21.13 -3.01
C HIS A 29 10.69 -22.32 -3.27
N PRO A 30 10.60 -22.83 -4.53
CA PRO A 30 9.69 -23.93 -4.87
C PRO A 30 10.02 -25.22 -4.13
N ASP A 31 11.27 -25.41 -3.71
CA ASP A 31 11.74 -26.59 -2.93
C ASP A 31 11.51 -26.44 -1.42
N ALA A 32 10.91 -25.32 -0.99
CA ALA A 32 10.50 -25.14 0.39
C ALA A 32 9.22 -25.95 0.67
N ASP A 33 9.28 -27.27 0.46
CA ASP A 33 8.19 -28.22 0.75
C ASP A 33 7.63 -28.12 2.17
N HIS A 34 8.27 -27.34 3.01
CA HIS A 34 7.87 -27.09 4.39
C HIS A 34 7.25 -25.69 4.61
N VAL A 35 7.21 -24.82 3.60
CA VAL A 35 6.76 -23.43 3.77
C VAL A 35 5.66 -22.98 2.80
N LEU A 36 5.49 -23.57 1.59
CA LEU A 36 4.53 -23.16 0.55
C LEU A 36 4.32 -24.31 -0.49
N PRO A 37 3.20 -24.47 -1.15
CA PRO A 37 1.78 -24.13 -0.99
C PRO A 37 0.97 -25.15 -0.19
N SER A 38 1.50 -26.32 0.17
CA SER A 38 0.86 -27.26 1.11
C SER A 38 1.07 -26.86 2.57
N GLY A 39 1.99 -25.92 2.85
CA GLY A 39 2.41 -25.48 4.17
C GLY A 39 1.99 -24.06 4.58
N ILE A 40 1.16 -23.33 3.79
CA ILE A 40 0.66 -22.02 4.22
C ILE A 40 -0.51 -22.22 5.18
N ALA A 41 -0.34 -21.76 6.43
CA ALA A 41 -1.41 -21.67 7.40
C ALA A 41 -1.92 -20.23 7.49
N TYR A 42 -3.23 -20.04 7.44
CA TYR A 42 -3.86 -18.75 7.66
C TYR A 42 -4.40 -18.69 9.09
N LEU A 43 -3.94 -17.70 9.84
CA LEU A 43 -4.40 -17.42 11.19
C LEU A 43 -5.12 -16.08 11.22
N GLN A 44 -6.28 -16.04 11.86
CA GLN A 44 -6.94 -14.76 12.15
C GLN A 44 -6.35 -14.18 13.43
N VAL A 45 -5.65 -13.04 13.30
CA VAL A 45 -4.91 -12.41 14.39
C VAL A 45 -5.26 -10.93 14.45
N ASP A 46 -5.60 -10.45 15.64
CA ASP A 46 -5.72 -9.02 15.93
C ASP A 46 -4.37 -8.52 16.49
N ILE A 47 -3.64 -7.73 15.70
CA ILE A 47 -2.33 -7.18 16.10
C ILE A 47 -2.43 -6.17 17.25
N THR A 48 -3.63 -5.64 17.55
CA THR A 48 -3.86 -4.75 18.69
C THR A 48 -4.07 -5.51 20.00
N SER A 49 -4.19 -6.83 19.95
CA SER A 49 -4.37 -7.72 21.10
C SER A 49 -3.10 -8.54 21.38
N HIS A 50 -2.45 -8.28 22.52
CA HIS A 50 -1.30 -9.05 22.97
C HIS A 50 -1.61 -10.55 23.08
N GLU A 51 -2.80 -10.93 23.55
CA GLU A 51 -3.19 -12.34 23.71
C GLU A 51 -3.33 -13.03 22.34
N SER A 52 -3.93 -12.34 21.36
CA SER A 52 -4.07 -12.85 19.98
C SER A 52 -2.71 -13.07 19.33
N LEU A 53 -1.79 -12.09 19.46
CA LEU A 53 -0.43 -12.20 18.94
C LEU A 53 0.34 -13.34 19.64
N LYS A 54 0.29 -13.40 20.97
CA LYS A 54 0.99 -14.45 21.75
C LYS A 54 0.59 -15.84 21.26
N LYS A 55 -0.71 -16.13 21.11
CA LYS A 55 -1.19 -17.41 20.58
C LYS A 55 -0.67 -17.71 19.17
N ALA A 56 -0.66 -16.69 18.30
CA ALA A 56 -0.12 -16.84 16.95
C ALA A 56 1.38 -17.17 16.95
N PHE A 57 2.16 -16.47 17.78
CA PHE A 57 3.60 -16.73 17.89
C PHE A 57 3.91 -18.10 18.52
N GLU A 58 3.14 -18.54 19.50
CA GLU A 58 3.26 -19.90 20.08
C GLU A 58 2.92 -21.00 19.05
N THR A 59 1.98 -20.72 18.14
CA THR A 59 1.59 -21.66 17.08
C THR A 59 2.63 -21.75 15.96
N VAL A 60 3.14 -20.59 15.49
CA VAL A 60 4.02 -20.51 14.32
C VAL A 60 5.49 -20.65 14.70
N ASN A 61 5.89 -20.15 15.87
CA ASN A 61 7.27 -20.04 16.33
C ASN A 61 8.22 -19.45 15.26
N PRO A 62 7.95 -18.21 14.77
CA PRO A 62 8.64 -17.67 13.61
C PRO A 62 10.06 -17.21 13.94
N ASP A 63 11.00 -17.46 13.03
CA ASP A 63 12.33 -16.86 13.07
C ASP A 63 12.37 -15.55 12.26
N VAL A 64 11.44 -15.38 11.32
CA VAL A 64 11.31 -14.20 10.45
C VAL A 64 9.90 -13.67 10.49
N VAL A 65 9.75 -12.35 10.62
CA VAL A 65 8.47 -11.67 10.56
C VAL A 65 8.49 -10.59 9.47
N VAL A 66 7.50 -10.61 8.60
CA VAL A 66 7.19 -9.51 7.66
C VAL A 66 5.91 -8.84 8.12
N HIS A 67 6.01 -7.57 8.47
CA HIS A 67 4.88 -6.82 9.02
C HIS A 67 4.28 -5.87 7.98
N THR A 68 3.19 -6.30 7.33
CA THR A 68 2.46 -5.50 6.33
C THR A 68 1.10 -5.02 6.82
N ALA A 69 0.61 -5.57 7.94
CA ALA A 69 -0.69 -5.18 8.49
C ALA A 69 -0.72 -3.69 8.86
N GLY A 70 -1.77 -3.01 8.45
CA GLY A 70 -1.97 -1.60 8.74
C GLY A 70 -3.23 -1.05 8.06
N ILE A 71 -3.72 0.08 8.55
CA ILE A 71 -4.87 0.79 8.01
C ILE A 71 -4.39 1.95 7.15
N ILE A 72 -4.92 2.05 5.94
CA ILE A 72 -4.79 3.20 5.04
C ILE A 72 -6.17 3.86 4.95
N PRO A 73 -6.35 5.09 5.46
CA PRO A 73 -7.62 5.80 5.30
C PRO A 73 -7.97 6.01 3.82
N GLY A 74 -9.26 5.86 3.49
CA GLY A 74 -9.76 6.16 2.16
C GLY A 74 -9.57 7.64 1.79
N LEU A 75 -9.66 7.98 0.49
CA LEU A 75 -9.38 9.32 -0.03
C LEU A 75 -10.14 10.44 0.71
N ALA A 76 -11.41 10.24 1.04
CA ALA A 76 -12.23 11.23 1.74
C ALA A 76 -11.80 11.47 3.20
N GLU A 77 -11.10 10.53 3.84
CA GLU A 77 -10.65 10.60 5.23
C GLU A 77 -9.13 10.86 5.34
N ARG A 78 -8.39 10.74 4.26
CA ARG A 78 -6.91 10.80 4.24
C ARG A 78 -6.36 12.10 4.83
N PHE A 79 -7.03 13.23 4.57
CA PHE A 79 -6.62 14.56 5.02
C PHE A 79 -7.40 15.05 6.26
N ARG A 80 -8.15 14.16 6.92
CA ARG A 80 -8.93 14.45 8.13
C ARG A 80 -8.36 13.70 9.32
N ARG A 81 -8.73 14.15 10.52
CA ARG A 81 -8.23 13.54 11.77
C ARG A 81 -9.25 12.63 12.46
N ARG A 82 -10.40 12.38 11.83
CA ARG A 82 -11.50 11.63 12.45
C ARG A 82 -11.11 10.19 12.81
N LEU A 83 -10.32 9.53 11.96
CA LEU A 83 -9.87 8.15 12.17
C LEU A 83 -8.49 8.05 12.86
N GLU A 84 -7.98 9.15 13.42
CA GLU A 84 -6.64 9.19 13.99
C GLU A 84 -6.43 8.13 15.07
N ALA A 85 -7.33 8.04 16.05
CA ALA A 85 -7.22 7.10 17.15
C ALA A 85 -7.18 5.63 16.65
N GLU A 86 -8.02 5.30 15.68
CA GLU A 86 -8.07 3.95 15.09
C GLU A 86 -6.80 3.63 14.30
N VAL A 87 -6.35 4.56 13.46
CA VAL A 87 -5.13 4.42 12.66
C VAL A 87 -3.90 4.28 13.57
N TRP A 88 -3.79 5.08 14.64
CA TRP A 88 -2.70 4.98 15.61
C TRP A 88 -2.73 3.65 16.37
N LYS A 89 -3.91 3.22 16.81
CA LYS A 89 -4.06 1.95 17.51
C LYS A 89 -3.55 0.78 16.67
N VAL A 90 -3.92 0.74 15.38
CA VAL A 90 -3.50 -0.38 14.51
C VAL A 90 -2.06 -0.20 14.04
N ASN A 91 -1.72 0.96 13.45
CA ASN A 91 -0.42 1.12 12.79
C ASN A 91 0.73 1.28 13.78
N VAL A 92 0.53 1.93 14.93
CA VAL A 92 1.60 2.20 15.89
C VAL A 92 1.59 1.19 17.03
N GLU A 93 0.47 1.05 17.76
CA GLU A 93 0.41 0.12 18.89
C GLU A 93 0.45 -1.33 18.41
N GLY A 94 -0.23 -1.66 17.28
CA GLY A 94 -0.13 -2.97 16.67
C GLY A 94 1.31 -3.33 16.27
N THR A 95 2.07 -2.38 15.70
CA THR A 95 3.50 -2.59 15.38
C THR A 95 4.34 -2.76 16.66
N ARG A 96 4.06 -1.99 17.71
CA ARG A 96 4.73 -2.15 19.02
C ARG A 96 4.50 -3.54 19.59
N ASN A 97 3.26 -3.98 19.66
CA ASN A 97 2.89 -5.31 20.14
C ASN A 97 3.59 -6.42 19.34
N MET A 98 3.66 -6.27 18.02
CA MET A 98 4.34 -7.22 17.14
C MET A 98 5.84 -7.28 17.46
N LEU A 99 6.51 -6.14 17.64
CA LEU A 99 7.93 -6.08 18.01
C LEU A 99 8.19 -6.70 19.39
N ASP A 100 7.30 -6.51 20.35
CA ASP A 100 7.44 -7.08 21.70
C ASP A 100 7.31 -8.61 21.66
N GLU A 101 6.37 -9.14 20.88
CA GLU A 101 6.26 -10.60 20.67
C GLU A 101 7.45 -11.16 19.87
N CYS A 102 7.97 -10.44 18.88
CA CYS A 102 9.19 -10.83 18.18
C CYS A 102 10.39 -10.96 19.11
N LYS A 103 10.58 -10.01 20.02
CA LYS A 103 11.66 -10.08 21.04
C LYS A 103 11.48 -11.28 21.97
N ARG A 104 10.22 -11.53 22.43
CA ARG A 104 9.89 -12.66 23.32
C ARG A 104 10.13 -14.01 22.64
N ALA A 105 9.83 -14.11 21.34
CA ALA A 105 9.99 -15.33 20.55
C ALA A 105 11.38 -15.52 19.95
N ASN A 106 12.33 -14.60 20.22
CA ASN A 106 13.69 -14.59 19.65
C ASN A 106 13.70 -14.60 18.11
N VAL A 107 12.83 -13.79 17.49
CA VAL A 107 12.81 -13.57 16.04
C VAL A 107 14.16 -12.97 15.59
N GLU A 108 14.75 -13.51 14.53
CA GLU A 108 16.07 -13.08 14.04
C GLU A 108 15.99 -11.91 13.06
N ALA A 109 14.91 -11.86 12.25
CA ALA A 109 14.73 -10.82 11.23
C ALA A 109 13.30 -10.27 11.19
N PHE A 110 13.19 -8.95 11.09
CA PHE A 110 11.91 -8.24 11.02
C PHE A 110 11.92 -7.24 9.87
N VAL A 111 11.07 -7.43 8.87
CA VAL A 111 10.91 -6.51 7.74
C VAL A 111 9.57 -5.78 7.87
N TYR A 112 9.60 -4.46 7.89
CA TYR A 112 8.44 -3.61 8.02
C TYR A 112 8.05 -2.96 6.70
N THR A 113 6.80 -3.10 6.29
CA THR A 113 6.25 -2.33 5.18
C THR A 113 5.86 -0.93 5.67
N SER A 114 6.76 0.01 5.49
CA SER A 114 6.56 1.44 5.73
C SER A 114 5.84 2.10 4.55
N SER A 115 6.11 3.35 4.23
CA SER A 115 5.54 4.08 3.10
C SER A 115 6.41 5.29 2.75
N CYS A 116 6.42 5.73 1.50
CA CYS A 116 6.97 7.02 1.12
C CYS A 116 6.29 8.21 1.84
N CYS A 117 5.06 8.01 2.33
CA CYS A 117 4.33 9.05 3.08
C CYS A 117 4.98 9.45 4.41
N VAL A 118 5.98 8.71 4.93
CA VAL A 118 6.68 9.06 6.18
C VAL A 118 7.47 10.36 6.07
N VAL A 119 7.86 10.75 4.88
CA VAL A 119 8.59 12.01 4.60
C VAL A 119 7.68 13.14 4.13
N THR A 120 6.40 12.86 3.91
CA THR A 120 5.44 13.88 3.47
C THR A 120 5.14 14.81 4.62
N ASP A 121 5.63 16.03 4.54
CA ASP A 121 5.27 17.13 5.42
C ASP A 121 4.05 17.87 4.84
N ASP A 122 3.23 18.45 5.66
CA ASP A 122 2.08 19.32 5.41
C ASP A 122 1.48 19.36 3.96
N THR A 123 1.75 18.37 3.13
CA THR A 123 1.31 18.26 1.71
C THR A 123 1.65 19.46 0.81
N LEU A 124 2.44 20.40 1.32
CA LEU A 124 2.80 21.64 0.65
C LEU A 124 4.03 21.52 -0.24
N ASN A 125 4.93 20.58 0.07
CA ASN A 125 6.21 20.50 -0.59
C ASN A 125 6.23 19.42 -1.65
N SER A 126 6.93 19.71 -2.73
CA SER A 126 7.29 18.74 -3.75
C SER A 126 8.60 18.06 -3.38
N TYR A 127 8.67 16.75 -3.60
CA TYR A 127 9.86 15.94 -3.36
C TYR A 127 10.39 15.40 -4.66
N LEU A 128 11.50 15.99 -5.12
CA LEU A 128 12.13 15.62 -6.38
C LEU A 128 13.36 14.77 -6.09
N ASN A 129 13.27 13.48 -6.39
CA ASN A 129 14.37 12.53 -6.28
C ASN A 129 15.09 12.56 -4.92
N ILE A 130 14.30 12.59 -3.85
CA ILE A 130 14.83 12.59 -2.48
C ILE A 130 15.39 11.21 -2.12
N ASP A 131 16.29 11.16 -1.16
CA ASP A 131 16.86 9.93 -0.60
C ASP A 131 16.44 9.73 0.87
N GLU A 132 16.93 8.67 1.49
CA GLU A 132 16.63 8.30 2.88
C GLU A 132 17.19 9.26 3.92
N GLY A 133 18.06 10.19 3.53
CA GLY A 133 18.53 11.31 4.36
C GLY A 133 17.48 12.41 4.54
N TRP A 134 16.42 12.40 3.72
CA TRP A 134 15.31 13.34 3.87
C TRP A 134 14.55 13.07 5.18
N PRO A 135 14.29 14.12 6.00
CA PRO A 135 13.69 13.93 7.31
C PRO A 135 12.25 13.39 7.22
N SER A 136 11.91 12.47 8.10
CA SER A 136 10.50 12.08 8.30
C SER A 136 9.75 13.23 8.97
N SER A 137 8.50 13.47 8.53
CA SER A 137 7.70 14.56 9.06
C SER A 137 6.81 14.11 10.23
N PRO A 138 6.85 14.84 11.36
CA PRO A 138 5.93 14.61 12.47
C PRO A 138 4.54 15.21 12.24
N LYS A 139 4.35 15.99 11.17
CA LYS A 139 3.09 16.65 10.83
C LYS A 139 2.78 16.44 9.35
N SER A 140 1.82 15.57 9.10
CA SER A 140 1.43 15.17 7.76
C SER A 140 -0.06 14.74 7.76
N THR A 141 -0.36 13.75 6.96
CA THR A 141 -1.60 13.00 7.07
C THR A 141 -1.53 12.04 8.28
N ILE A 142 -2.68 11.69 8.86
CA ILE A 142 -2.72 10.71 9.97
C ILE A 142 -2.02 9.39 9.59
N TYR A 143 -2.11 9.00 8.31
CA TYR A 143 -1.43 7.81 7.80
C TYR A 143 0.10 8.00 7.78
N GLY A 144 0.60 9.08 7.20
CA GLY A 144 2.03 9.35 7.13
C GLY A 144 2.66 9.43 8.52
N GLU A 145 2.02 10.16 9.45
CA GLU A 145 2.46 10.27 10.84
C GLU A 145 2.50 8.90 11.54
N SER A 146 1.44 8.08 11.40
CA SER A 146 1.38 6.75 12.01
C SER A 146 2.45 5.81 11.46
N LYS A 147 2.70 5.86 10.14
CA LYS A 147 3.76 5.05 9.50
C LYS A 147 5.15 5.52 9.94
N ALA A 148 5.39 6.83 10.06
CA ALA A 148 6.65 7.38 10.55
C ALA A 148 6.92 6.98 12.01
N ALA A 149 5.91 7.05 12.87
CA ALA A 149 6.02 6.63 14.27
C ALA A 149 6.31 5.12 14.39
N ALA A 150 5.61 4.30 13.63
CA ALA A 150 5.84 2.85 13.60
C ALA A 150 7.22 2.49 13.04
N GLU A 151 7.66 3.14 11.95
CA GLU A 151 9.00 2.95 11.39
C GLU A 151 10.10 3.28 12.41
N ALA A 152 9.95 4.38 13.14
CA ALA A 152 10.90 4.74 14.18
C ALA A 152 11.00 3.67 15.28
N LEU A 153 9.90 3.03 15.67
CA LEU A 153 9.90 1.90 16.60
C LEU A 153 10.66 0.71 16.02
N VAL A 154 10.43 0.38 14.75
CA VAL A 154 11.07 -0.75 14.05
C VAL A 154 12.57 -0.55 13.94
N LEU A 155 13.02 0.62 13.45
CA LEU A 155 14.46 0.90 13.28
C LEU A 155 15.19 0.92 14.64
N LYS A 156 14.55 1.48 15.67
CA LYS A 156 15.10 1.48 17.04
C LYS A 156 15.18 0.07 17.65
N ALA A 157 14.34 -0.86 17.22
CA ALA A 157 14.35 -2.23 17.74
C ALA A 157 15.47 -3.10 17.15
N SER A 158 16.20 -2.61 16.13
CA SER A 158 17.30 -3.35 15.50
C SER A 158 18.42 -3.61 16.50
N SER A 159 18.89 -4.86 16.55
CA SER A 159 19.93 -5.31 17.46
C SER A 159 20.71 -6.49 16.87
N SER A 160 21.73 -6.94 17.58
CA SER A 160 22.48 -8.15 17.21
C SER A 160 21.63 -9.42 17.22
N SER A 161 20.61 -9.50 18.10
CA SER A 161 19.69 -10.64 18.19
C SER A 161 18.53 -10.56 17.22
N MET A 162 18.04 -9.37 16.87
CA MET A 162 16.95 -9.15 15.95
C MET A 162 17.30 -8.02 14.97
N ALA A 163 17.65 -8.37 13.74
CA ALA A 163 17.89 -7.39 12.69
C ALA A 163 16.54 -6.89 12.11
N THR A 164 16.35 -5.56 12.03
CA THR A 164 15.12 -4.99 11.48
C THR A 164 15.43 -4.03 10.34
N CYS A 165 14.53 -3.91 9.36
CA CYS A 165 14.58 -2.83 8.37
C CYS A 165 13.18 -2.39 7.99
N ALA A 166 13.08 -1.22 7.34
CA ALA A 166 11.83 -0.66 6.85
C ALA A 166 11.90 -0.42 5.34
N LEU A 167 10.87 -0.84 4.61
CA LEU A 167 10.72 -0.57 3.20
C LEU A 167 9.66 0.51 3.01
N ARG A 168 9.99 1.57 2.25
CA ARG A 168 9.14 2.74 1.96
C ARG A 168 8.66 2.68 0.51
N PRO A 169 7.64 1.87 0.18
CA PRO A 169 7.10 1.83 -1.18
C PRO A 169 6.52 3.20 -1.56
N SER A 170 6.59 3.51 -2.87
CA SER A 170 5.84 4.60 -3.46
C SER A 170 4.34 4.25 -3.57
N VAL A 171 3.59 5.01 -4.38
CA VAL A 171 2.21 4.66 -4.71
C VAL A 171 2.19 3.33 -5.45
N LEU A 172 1.30 2.43 -5.06
CA LEU A 172 1.26 1.06 -5.56
C LEU A 172 0.16 0.83 -6.59
N CYS A 173 0.47 0.03 -7.59
CA CYS A 173 -0.49 -0.56 -8.51
C CYS A 173 -0.22 -2.06 -8.67
N GLY A 174 -1.15 -2.80 -9.25
CA GLY A 174 -0.96 -4.23 -9.50
C GLY A 174 -2.20 -5.06 -9.23
N PRO A 175 -2.11 -6.39 -9.41
CA PRO A 175 -3.20 -7.31 -9.10
C PRO A 175 -3.63 -7.24 -7.64
N GLY A 176 -4.93 -6.95 -7.42
CA GLY A 176 -5.50 -6.77 -6.07
C GLY A 176 -5.53 -5.31 -5.60
N ASP A 177 -5.14 -4.34 -6.43
CA ASP A 177 -5.33 -2.92 -6.14
C ASP A 177 -6.83 -2.60 -6.01
N CYS A 178 -7.19 -2.02 -4.86
CA CYS A 178 -8.55 -1.57 -4.57
C CYS A 178 -8.65 -0.04 -4.41
N GLN A 179 -7.59 0.71 -4.65
CA GLN A 179 -7.54 2.16 -4.40
C GLN A 179 -7.19 2.98 -5.64
N LEU A 180 -6.06 2.74 -6.29
CA LEU A 180 -5.53 3.62 -7.35
C LEU A 180 -6.27 3.44 -8.67
N VAL A 181 -6.17 2.27 -9.27
CA VAL A 181 -6.83 1.98 -10.56
C VAL A 181 -8.35 2.08 -10.46
N PRO A 182 -9.04 1.54 -9.43
CA PRO A 182 -10.46 1.74 -9.25
C PRO A 182 -10.89 3.21 -9.17
N ALA A 183 -10.15 4.05 -8.44
CA ALA A 183 -10.45 5.47 -8.32
C ALA A 183 -10.28 6.22 -9.67
N ILE A 184 -9.20 5.91 -10.40
CA ILE A 184 -8.96 6.51 -11.73
C ILE A 184 -10.03 6.04 -12.73
N HIS A 185 -10.41 4.76 -12.74
CA HIS A 185 -11.46 4.25 -13.60
C HIS A 185 -12.82 4.89 -13.29
N ALA A 186 -13.15 5.13 -12.02
CA ALA A 186 -14.41 5.78 -11.63
C ALA A 186 -14.58 7.18 -12.23
N CYS A 187 -13.50 7.89 -12.53
CA CYS A 187 -13.54 9.21 -13.19
C CYS A 187 -14.20 9.15 -14.58
N ILE A 188 -14.19 7.99 -15.26
CA ILE A 188 -14.84 7.79 -16.55
C ILE A 188 -16.37 7.91 -16.38
N ALA A 189 -16.93 7.17 -15.43
CA ALA A 189 -18.37 7.19 -15.14
C ALA A 189 -18.83 8.57 -14.62
N ASN A 190 -17.97 9.23 -13.84
CA ASN A 190 -18.23 10.55 -13.27
C ASN A 190 -18.03 11.69 -14.28
N ARG A 191 -17.53 11.42 -15.50
CA ARG A 191 -17.19 12.43 -16.53
C ARG A 191 -16.14 13.45 -16.06
N GLU A 192 -15.20 13.01 -15.24
CA GLU A 192 -14.16 13.86 -14.66
C GLU A 192 -12.86 13.83 -15.46
N THR A 193 -12.72 12.93 -16.44
CA THR A 193 -11.47 12.66 -17.17
C THR A 193 -10.92 13.85 -17.96
N SER A 194 -11.78 14.80 -18.35
CA SER A 194 -11.40 16.02 -19.08
C SER A 194 -10.85 17.12 -18.18
N PHE A 195 -10.94 16.99 -16.86
CA PHE A 195 -10.51 18.03 -15.92
C PHE A 195 -9.16 17.69 -15.31
N LEU A 196 -8.30 18.68 -15.24
CA LEU A 196 -6.96 18.62 -14.66
C LEU A 196 -6.79 19.75 -13.64
N ILE A 197 -6.38 19.40 -12.41
CA ILE A 197 -6.04 20.41 -11.39
C ILE A 197 -4.54 20.73 -11.51
N GLY A 198 -4.21 22.01 -11.54
CA GLY A 198 -2.82 22.47 -11.70
C GLY A 198 -2.34 22.45 -13.16
N ASP A 199 -1.05 22.31 -13.34
CA ASP A 199 -0.39 22.33 -14.65
C ASP A 199 -0.22 20.94 -15.29
N GLY A 200 -0.40 19.88 -14.52
CA GLY A 200 -0.27 18.49 -14.96
C GLY A 200 1.16 17.95 -15.05
N PHE A 201 2.16 18.72 -14.59
CA PHE A 201 3.56 18.30 -14.59
C PHE A 201 4.02 17.64 -13.28
N ASN A 202 3.09 17.40 -12.36
CA ASN A 202 3.39 16.68 -11.12
C ASN A 202 3.77 15.23 -11.40
N MET A 203 5.02 14.90 -11.16
CA MET A 203 5.59 13.57 -11.36
C MET A 203 5.46 12.73 -10.11
N TRP A 204 5.07 11.47 -10.32
CA TRP A 204 5.03 10.45 -9.28
C TRP A 204 5.78 9.21 -9.75
N ASP A 205 6.42 8.50 -8.83
CA ASP A 205 6.85 7.14 -9.09
C ASP A 205 5.75 6.19 -8.60
N ILE A 206 5.30 5.30 -9.48
CA ILE A 206 4.24 4.32 -9.20
C ILE A 206 4.84 2.94 -9.36
N THR A 207 4.85 2.18 -8.27
CA THR A 207 5.56 0.90 -8.20
C THR A 207 4.60 -0.28 -8.29
N HIS A 208 4.91 -1.27 -9.12
CA HIS A 208 4.14 -2.51 -9.18
C HIS A 208 4.29 -3.31 -7.89
N VAL A 209 3.20 -3.88 -7.39
CA VAL A 209 3.16 -4.60 -6.10
C VAL A 209 4.13 -5.79 -6.05
N ASP A 210 4.36 -6.48 -7.17
CA ASP A 210 5.31 -7.59 -7.22
C ASP A 210 6.76 -7.12 -7.13
N ASN A 211 7.11 -5.92 -7.63
CA ASN A 211 8.42 -5.30 -7.41
C ASN A 211 8.65 -5.03 -5.91
N VAL A 212 7.59 -4.59 -5.21
CA VAL A 212 7.64 -4.40 -3.75
C VAL A 212 7.80 -5.73 -3.02
N ALA A 213 7.11 -6.77 -3.48
CA ALA A 213 7.26 -8.12 -2.93
C ALA A 213 8.69 -8.65 -3.09
N ASP A 214 9.30 -8.46 -4.26
CA ASP A 214 10.71 -8.81 -4.51
C ASP A 214 11.65 -8.07 -3.55
N ALA A 215 11.41 -6.78 -3.30
CA ALA A 215 12.19 -6.01 -2.33
C ALA A 215 12.08 -6.57 -0.91
N HIS A 216 10.90 -7.07 -0.50
CA HIS A 216 10.74 -7.72 0.81
C HIS A 216 11.53 -9.03 0.90
N VAL A 217 11.52 -9.84 -0.16
CA VAL A 217 12.31 -11.09 -0.22
C VAL A 217 13.79 -10.79 -0.12
N LEU A 218 14.28 -9.80 -0.88
CA LEU A 218 15.69 -9.36 -0.82
C LEU A 218 16.07 -8.83 0.57
N ALA A 219 15.18 -8.08 1.22
CA ALA A 219 15.39 -7.59 2.58
C ALA A 219 15.49 -8.74 3.60
N ILE A 220 14.63 -9.75 3.51
CA ILE A 220 14.71 -10.96 4.36
C ILE A 220 16.06 -11.65 4.15
N GLU A 221 16.45 -11.91 2.90
CA GLU A 221 17.72 -12.57 2.57
C GLU A 221 18.93 -11.78 3.09
N ASN A 222 18.90 -10.44 2.98
CA ASN A 222 19.95 -9.57 3.51
C ASN A 222 20.03 -9.66 5.03
N LEU A 223 18.90 -9.54 5.74
CA LEU A 223 18.88 -9.58 7.21
C LEU A 223 19.33 -10.93 7.78
N LEU A 224 19.08 -12.03 7.05
CA LEU A 224 19.51 -13.36 7.45
C LEU A 224 20.97 -13.70 7.05
N SER A 225 21.61 -12.86 6.24
CA SER A 225 22.98 -13.10 5.74
C SER A 225 23.96 -12.00 6.16
N SER A 226 24.12 -10.98 5.30
CA SER A 226 25.09 -9.90 5.51
C SER A 226 24.69 -8.88 6.58
N ARG A 227 23.39 -8.77 6.86
CA ARG A 227 22.78 -7.81 7.80
C ARG A 227 23.10 -6.34 7.49
N THR A 228 23.51 -6.01 6.27
CA THR A 228 23.84 -4.63 5.89
C THR A 228 22.60 -3.73 5.83
N ALA A 229 21.39 -4.31 5.79
CA ALA A 229 20.13 -3.61 5.87
C ALA A 229 19.63 -3.38 7.30
N ALA A 230 20.32 -3.91 8.33
CA ALA A 230 19.87 -3.84 9.71
C ALA A 230 19.87 -2.39 10.24
N GLY A 231 18.72 -1.95 10.75
CA GLY A 231 18.52 -0.58 11.23
C GLY A 231 18.26 0.45 10.15
N GLU A 232 18.12 0.04 8.88
CA GLU A 232 18.02 0.92 7.73
C GLU A 232 16.61 0.99 7.16
N ALA A 233 16.27 2.15 6.57
CA ALA A 233 15.08 2.32 5.74
C ALA A 233 15.47 2.42 4.27
N PHE A 234 14.56 2.02 3.36
CA PHE A 234 14.80 2.00 1.92
C PHE A 234 13.58 2.48 1.16
N PHE A 235 13.74 3.46 0.28
CA PHE A 235 12.72 3.76 -0.73
C PHE A 235 12.66 2.65 -1.77
N ILE A 236 11.46 2.13 -2.00
CA ILE A 236 11.20 1.11 -3.01
C ILE A 236 10.38 1.78 -4.12
N GLN A 237 11.05 2.03 -5.23
CA GLN A 237 10.56 2.78 -6.36
C GLN A 237 10.62 1.93 -7.63
N ASN A 238 9.78 2.26 -8.61
CA ASN A 238 9.95 1.71 -9.96
C ASN A 238 11.15 2.34 -10.67
N ASN A 239 11.56 3.52 -10.23
CA ASN A 239 12.58 4.39 -10.83
C ASN A 239 12.23 4.82 -12.27
N GLU A 240 10.94 4.94 -12.53
CA GLU A 240 10.35 5.39 -13.80
C GLU A 240 9.29 6.46 -13.50
N PRO A 241 9.67 7.64 -12.95
CA PRO A 241 8.69 8.67 -12.61
C PRO A 241 7.95 9.16 -13.87
N ILE A 242 6.63 9.21 -13.75
CA ILE A 242 5.69 9.61 -14.80
C ILE A 242 4.82 10.77 -14.29
N THR A 243 4.34 11.66 -15.17
CA THR A 243 3.32 12.62 -14.73
C THR A 243 2.05 11.87 -14.31
N PHE A 244 1.42 12.31 -13.22
CA PHE A 244 0.19 11.64 -12.78
C PHE A 244 -0.92 11.72 -13.85
N ARG A 245 -0.91 12.79 -14.65
CA ARG A 245 -1.82 12.94 -15.79
C ARG A 245 -1.59 11.87 -16.86
N ASP A 246 -0.34 11.64 -17.26
CA ASP A 246 -0.02 10.61 -18.27
C ASP A 246 -0.35 9.21 -17.76
N PHE A 247 -0.11 8.95 -16.47
CA PHE A 247 -0.54 7.70 -15.85
C PHE A 247 -2.07 7.51 -15.93
N CYS A 248 -2.86 8.54 -15.60
CA CYS A 248 -4.32 8.48 -15.73
C CYS A 248 -4.76 8.26 -17.18
N LEU A 249 -4.16 8.95 -18.15
CA LEU A 249 -4.45 8.78 -19.57
C LEU A 249 -4.15 7.35 -20.02
N ALA A 250 -3.03 6.78 -19.61
CA ALA A 250 -2.65 5.40 -19.92
C ALA A 250 -3.62 4.39 -19.31
N VAL A 251 -4.05 4.60 -18.05
CA VAL A 251 -5.08 3.76 -17.42
C VAL A 251 -6.41 3.85 -18.17
N TRP A 252 -6.89 5.04 -18.48
CA TRP A 252 -8.15 5.18 -19.22
C TRP A 252 -8.11 4.57 -20.61
N ALA A 253 -6.97 4.67 -21.30
CA ALA A 253 -6.77 4.04 -22.60
C ALA A 253 -6.92 2.51 -22.54
N GLN A 254 -6.53 1.84 -21.45
CA GLN A 254 -6.76 0.40 -21.23
C GLN A 254 -8.26 0.02 -21.21
N PHE A 255 -9.13 0.99 -20.85
CA PHE A 255 -10.59 0.84 -20.85
C PHE A 255 -11.24 1.43 -22.12
N GLY A 256 -10.45 1.77 -23.16
CA GLY A 256 -10.92 2.33 -24.41
C GLY A 256 -11.47 3.77 -24.28
N HIS A 257 -11.12 4.48 -23.20
CA HIS A 257 -11.59 5.84 -22.95
C HIS A 257 -10.50 6.86 -23.23
N PHE A 258 -10.81 7.85 -24.04
CA PHE A 258 -9.95 8.98 -24.39
C PHE A 258 -10.70 10.28 -24.10
N PRO A 259 -10.21 11.14 -23.19
CA PRO A 259 -10.85 12.42 -22.90
C PRO A 259 -10.99 13.26 -24.18
N PRO A 260 -12.20 13.78 -24.50
CA PRO A 260 -12.42 14.52 -25.75
C PRO A 260 -11.80 15.90 -25.78
N PHE A 261 -11.47 16.47 -24.62
CA PHE A 261 -10.82 17.76 -24.44
C PHE A 261 -10.14 17.83 -23.07
N GLU A 262 -9.35 18.87 -22.82
CA GLU A 262 -8.74 19.12 -21.52
C GLU A 262 -9.08 20.51 -21.02
N VAL A 263 -9.53 20.59 -19.77
CA VAL A 263 -9.76 21.84 -19.02
C VAL A 263 -8.85 21.88 -17.83
N ARG A 264 -7.94 22.83 -17.80
CA ARG A 264 -7.03 23.04 -16.67
C ARG A 264 -7.68 23.95 -15.64
N ILE A 265 -7.83 23.44 -14.42
CA ILE A 265 -8.36 24.19 -13.28
C ILE A 265 -7.16 24.71 -12.47
N PRO A 266 -6.98 26.05 -12.37
CA PRO A 266 -5.90 26.58 -11.56
C PRO A 266 -5.94 26.05 -10.12
N GLU A 267 -4.77 25.70 -9.58
CA GLU A 267 -4.66 25.16 -8.21
C GLU A 267 -5.35 26.06 -7.19
N THR A 268 -5.17 27.37 -7.28
CA THR A 268 -5.80 28.35 -6.39
C THR A 268 -7.33 28.27 -6.40
N MET A 269 -7.93 28.09 -7.59
CA MET A 269 -9.38 27.96 -7.73
C MET A 269 -9.86 26.62 -7.12
N ALA A 270 -9.19 25.52 -7.45
CA ALA A 270 -9.50 24.20 -6.87
C ALA A 270 -9.35 24.22 -5.34
N TYR A 271 -8.32 24.90 -4.81
CA TYR A 271 -8.10 25.06 -3.38
C TYR A 271 -9.24 25.81 -2.69
N MET A 272 -9.74 26.90 -3.28
CA MET A 272 -10.89 27.65 -2.73
C MET A 272 -12.18 26.82 -2.74
N VAL A 273 -12.40 26.04 -3.80
CA VAL A 273 -13.53 25.08 -3.85
C VAL A 273 -13.36 24.00 -2.79
N GLY A 274 -12.16 23.45 -2.62
CA GLY A 274 -11.82 22.48 -1.58
C GLY A 274 -12.12 23.02 -0.17
N LEU A 275 -11.77 24.27 0.12
CA LEU A 275 -12.07 24.94 1.37
C LEU A 275 -13.60 25.05 1.59
N ALA A 276 -14.35 25.43 0.56
CA ALA A 276 -15.82 25.49 0.64
C ALA A 276 -16.42 24.09 0.91
N CYS A 277 -15.95 23.05 0.22
CA CYS A 277 -16.36 21.67 0.46
C CYS A 277 -16.07 21.22 1.90
N GLU A 278 -14.86 21.50 2.41
CA GLU A 278 -14.51 21.20 3.81
C GLU A 278 -15.46 21.87 4.81
N THR A 279 -15.77 23.14 4.59
CA THR A 279 -16.67 23.90 5.46
C THR A 279 -18.09 23.31 5.47
N VAL A 280 -18.64 23.04 4.27
CA VAL A 280 -19.97 22.44 4.13
C VAL A 280 -20.02 21.05 4.77
N THR A 281 -19.04 20.19 4.47
CA THR A 281 -19.04 18.83 5.02
C THR A 281 -18.78 18.80 6.52
N TRP A 282 -18.05 19.77 7.06
CA TRP A 282 -17.88 19.94 8.51
C TRP A 282 -19.22 20.26 9.19
N VAL A 283 -20.01 21.19 8.63
CA VAL A 283 -21.33 21.53 9.15
C VAL A 283 -22.31 20.36 9.03
N MET A 284 -22.27 19.61 7.92
CA MET A 284 -23.18 18.50 7.64
C MET A 284 -22.76 17.17 8.30
N GLY A 285 -21.58 17.09 8.92
CA GLY A 285 -21.04 15.84 9.47
C GLY A 285 -20.70 14.78 8.43
N THR A 286 -20.53 15.19 7.15
CA THR A 286 -20.23 14.31 6.01
C THR A 286 -18.80 14.46 5.56
N THR A 287 -18.39 13.75 4.48
CA THR A 287 -17.06 13.81 3.90
C THR A 287 -17.12 14.15 2.41
N ALA A 288 -16.09 14.81 1.88
CA ALA A 288 -15.91 15.05 0.46
C ALA A 288 -14.50 14.64 0.05
N THR A 289 -14.35 14.13 -1.16
CA THR A 289 -13.05 13.78 -1.74
C THR A 289 -12.24 15.04 -2.04
N LEU A 290 -12.90 16.10 -2.52
CA LEU A 290 -12.26 17.37 -2.78
C LEU A 290 -12.06 18.15 -1.48
N SER A 291 -10.82 18.41 -1.14
CA SER A 291 -10.36 19.16 0.03
C SER A 291 -9.11 19.96 -0.32
N ARG A 292 -8.72 20.92 0.52
CA ARG A 292 -7.45 21.62 0.32
C ARG A 292 -6.26 20.66 0.27
N GLY A 293 -6.28 19.64 1.14
CA GLY A 293 -5.23 18.61 1.18
C GLY A 293 -5.19 17.78 -0.11
N SER A 294 -6.34 17.34 -0.64
CA SER A 294 -6.38 16.55 -1.87
C SER A 294 -5.96 17.36 -3.11
N VAL A 295 -6.27 18.66 -3.16
CA VAL A 295 -5.82 19.54 -4.24
C VAL A 295 -4.29 19.69 -4.24
N ARG A 296 -3.69 19.95 -3.09
CA ARG A 296 -2.24 20.04 -2.95
C ARG A 296 -1.56 18.71 -3.27
N ASP A 297 -2.11 17.61 -2.78
CA ASP A 297 -1.61 16.27 -3.09
C ASP A 297 -1.63 15.99 -4.61
N ALA A 298 -2.70 16.38 -5.28
CA ALA A 298 -2.85 16.24 -6.73
C ALA A 298 -1.89 17.10 -7.56
N CYS A 299 -1.32 18.17 -6.99
CA CYS A 299 -0.38 19.06 -7.69
C CYS A 299 1.09 18.81 -7.30
N ALA A 300 1.35 18.06 -6.24
CA ALA A 300 2.70 17.86 -5.72
C ALA A 300 3.50 16.86 -6.56
N VAL A 301 4.78 17.17 -6.79
CA VAL A 301 5.76 16.21 -7.35
C VAL A 301 6.27 15.32 -6.23
N ARG A 302 6.25 13.98 -6.44
CA ARG A 302 6.59 13.01 -5.39
C ARG A 302 7.25 11.76 -5.96
N TYR A 303 8.58 11.76 -5.95
CA TYR A 303 9.35 10.55 -6.20
C TYR A 303 10.67 10.60 -5.45
N ALA A 304 11.21 9.42 -5.16
CA ALA A 304 12.44 9.24 -4.43
C ALA A 304 13.46 8.43 -5.25
N SER A 305 14.71 8.44 -4.82
CA SER A 305 15.76 7.60 -5.38
C SER A 305 15.68 6.17 -4.82
N GLY A 306 15.71 5.17 -5.68
CA GLY A 306 15.89 3.76 -5.33
C GLY A 306 17.35 3.32 -5.17
N ASP A 307 18.31 4.24 -5.22
CA ASP A 307 19.75 3.92 -5.25
C ASP A 307 20.25 3.14 -4.04
N LYS A 308 19.74 3.46 -2.85
CA LYS A 308 20.12 2.76 -1.62
C LYS A 308 19.63 1.32 -1.62
N ALA A 309 18.36 1.09 -2.01
CA ALA A 309 17.80 -0.24 -2.15
C ALA A 309 18.59 -1.06 -3.20
N ARG A 310 18.95 -0.45 -4.33
CA ARG A 310 19.78 -1.09 -5.36
C ARG A 310 21.16 -1.48 -4.83
N LYS A 311 21.84 -0.59 -4.09
CA LYS A 311 23.21 -0.82 -3.60
C LYS A 311 23.27 -1.85 -2.47
N ILE A 312 22.33 -1.84 -1.55
CA ILE A 312 22.38 -2.64 -0.31
C ILE A 312 21.58 -3.94 -0.46
N LEU A 313 20.38 -3.89 -1.06
CA LEU A 313 19.52 -5.04 -1.24
C LEU A 313 19.69 -5.72 -2.60
N GLY A 314 20.34 -5.06 -3.58
CA GLY A 314 20.35 -5.52 -4.97
C GLY A 314 19.01 -5.36 -5.69
N TYR A 315 18.11 -4.50 -5.15
CA TYR A 315 16.78 -4.31 -5.70
C TYR A 315 16.81 -3.63 -7.07
N GLN A 316 16.05 -4.20 -8.00
CA GLN A 316 15.74 -3.63 -9.30
C GLN A 316 14.29 -3.95 -9.64
N ALA A 317 13.52 -2.95 -10.09
CA ALA A 317 12.17 -3.15 -10.57
C ALA A 317 12.20 -4.04 -11.83
N ARG A 318 11.55 -5.21 -11.80
CA ARG A 318 11.45 -6.11 -12.95
C ARG A 318 10.25 -5.83 -13.85
N ILE A 319 9.24 -5.18 -13.30
CA ILE A 319 8.02 -4.80 -14.01
C ILE A 319 8.05 -3.27 -14.19
N GLY A 320 8.22 -2.82 -15.44
CA GLY A 320 8.22 -1.41 -15.79
C GLY A 320 6.81 -0.80 -15.72
N ILE A 321 6.71 0.53 -15.82
CA ILE A 321 5.45 1.27 -15.59
C ILE A 321 4.36 0.90 -16.62
N GLU A 322 4.71 0.68 -17.88
CA GLU A 322 3.76 0.30 -18.94
C GLU A 322 3.10 -1.04 -18.64
N GLU A 323 3.93 -2.03 -18.33
CA GLU A 323 3.46 -3.38 -17.97
C GLU A 323 2.69 -3.36 -16.65
N ALA A 324 3.10 -2.55 -15.67
CA ALA A 324 2.42 -2.36 -14.41
C ALA A 324 0.98 -1.83 -14.62
N ILE A 325 0.79 -0.85 -15.50
CA ILE A 325 -0.53 -0.32 -15.88
C ILE A 325 -1.38 -1.43 -16.51
N ARG A 326 -0.83 -2.15 -17.49
CA ARG A 326 -1.53 -3.22 -18.18
C ARG A 326 -2.02 -4.30 -17.21
N LEU A 327 -1.13 -4.86 -16.39
CA LEU A 327 -1.44 -5.92 -15.43
C LEU A 327 -2.47 -5.47 -14.39
N SER A 328 -2.37 -4.22 -13.92
CA SER A 328 -3.31 -3.65 -12.95
C SER A 328 -4.72 -3.54 -13.53
N CYS A 329 -4.83 -2.98 -14.75
CA CYS A 329 -6.11 -2.80 -15.43
C CYS A 329 -6.78 -4.13 -15.80
N GLU A 330 -5.99 -5.13 -16.27
CA GLU A 330 -6.51 -6.47 -16.55
C GLU A 330 -7.02 -7.17 -15.29
N SER A 331 -6.28 -7.07 -14.18
CA SER A 331 -6.72 -7.64 -12.90
C SER A 331 -8.00 -6.99 -12.40
N TYR A 332 -8.08 -5.67 -12.48
CA TYR A 332 -9.27 -4.92 -12.10
C TYR A 332 -10.48 -5.28 -12.96
N SER A 333 -10.34 -5.34 -14.29
CA SER A 333 -11.42 -5.76 -15.21
C SER A 333 -11.95 -7.16 -14.87
N ARG A 334 -11.06 -8.12 -14.64
CA ARG A 334 -11.45 -9.49 -14.23
C ARG A 334 -12.23 -9.49 -12.91
N SER A 335 -11.86 -8.65 -11.96
CA SER A 335 -12.57 -8.55 -10.67
C SER A 335 -13.98 -7.98 -10.84
N GLN A 336 -14.18 -7.00 -11.72
CA GLN A 336 -15.49 -6.42 -12.05
C GLN A 336 -16.39 -7.43 -12.75
N ASP A 337 -15.86 -8.18 -13.71
CA ASP A 337 -16.61 -9.24 -14.42
C ASP A 337 -17.07 -10.34 -13.45
N TYR A 338 -16.20 -10.76 -12.53
CA TYR A 338 -16.54 -11.74 -11.52
C TYR A 338 -17.64 -11.24 -10.57
N ALA A 339 -17.53 -10.01 -10.08
CA ALA A 339 -18.55 -9.40 -9.23
C ALA A 339 -19.91 -9.30 -9.95
N SER A 340 -19.91 -8.88 -11.22
CA SER A 340 -21.12 -8.78 -12.05
C SER A 340 -21.78 -10.15 -12.26
N ARG A 341 -21.01 -11.21 -12.49
CA ARG A 341 -21.53 -12.58 -12.62
C ARG A 341 -22.17 -13.09 -11.33
N LEU A 342 -21.56 -12.79 -10.17
CA LEU A 342 -22.13 -13.17 -8.87
C LEU A 342 -23.45 -12.47 -8.57
N VAL A 343 -23.57 -11.18 -8.91
CA VAL A 343 -24.82 -10.43 -8.75
C VAL A 343 -25.90 -11.01 -9.66
N ASN A 344 -25.57 -11.29 -10.93
CA ASN A 344 -26.51 -11.86 -11.90
C ASN A 344 -26.96 -13.28 -11.50
N SER A 345 -26.07 -14.13 -10.99
CA SER A 345 -26.44 -15.47 -10.50
C SER A 345 -27.33 -15.42 -9.27
N ARG A 346 -27.08 -14.49 -8.32
CA ARG A 346 -27.97 -14.25 -7.17
C ARG A 346 -29.36 -13.80 -7.59
N ASN A 347 -29.44 -12.88 -8.56
CA ASN A 347 -30.72 -12.40 -9.08
C ASN A 347 -31.50 -13.50 -9.84
N GLN A 348 -30.79 -14.42 -10.51
CA GLN A 348 -31.45 -15.59 -11.14
C GLN A 348 -32.00 -16.57 -10.08
N ILE A 349 -31.25 -16.82 -8.98
CA ILE A 349 -31.73 -17.68 -7.89
C ILE A 349 -32.95 -17.08 -7.20
N ILE A 350 -32.97 -15.77 -6.96
CA ILE A 350 -34.11 -15.07 -6.36
C ILE A 350 -35.35 -15.14 -7.29
N ASN A 351 -35.16 -15.01 -8.62
CA ASN A 351 -36.26 -15.12 -9.59
C ASN A 351 -36.80 -16.54 -9.76
N VAL A 352 -36.01 -17.58 -9.51
CA VAL A 352 -36.45 -18.99 -9.55
C VAL A 352 -37.22 -19.37 -8.28
N THR A 353 -36.80 -18.84 -7.11
CA THR A 353 -37.50 -19.10 -5.84
C THR A 353 -38.74 -18.25 -5.61
N GLY A 354 -38.91 -17.15 -6.37
CA GLY A 354 -40.12 -16.29 -6.34
C GLY A 354 -41.28 -16.74 -7.21
N LYS A 355 -41.22 -17.92 -7.88
CA LYS A 355 -42.26 -18.45 -8.78
C LYS A 355 -42.93 -19.74 -8.28
N THR A 356 -43.05 -19.92 -7.00
CA THR A 356 -43.91 -20.97 -6.44
C THR A 356 -44.79 -20.32 -5.37
N ASP A 357 -45.98 -19.89 -5.79
CA ASP A 357 -47.24 -20.04 -5.08
C ASP A 357 -48.29 -19.23 -5.81
N GLY A 358 -48.93 -19.86 -6.81
CA GLY A 358 -50.25 -19.46 -7.30
C GLY A 358 -51.28 -20.29 -6.54
N PRO A 359 -52.42 -19.72 -6.13
CA PRO A 359 -53.43 -20.44 -5.33
C PRO A 359 -54.16 -21.47 -6.16
N LEU A 360 -54.36 -22.64 -5.54
CA LEU A 360 -55.45 -23.55 -5.86
C LEU A 360 -56.76 -23.03 -5.27
#